data_3774e21fc0c0bf9ef1ebbc9979147101
#
_entry.id   3774e21fc0c0bf9ef1ebbc9979147101
#
_cell.length_a   1.000
_cell.length_b   1.000
_cell.length_c   1.000
_cell.angle_alpha   90.00
_cell.angle_beta   90.00
_cell.angle_gamma   90.00
#
_symmetry.space_group_name_H-M   'P 1'
#
loop_
_entity.id
_entity.type
_entity.pdbx_description
1 polymer ?
#
loop_
_entity_poly.entity_id
_entity_poly.type
_entity_poly.pdbx_seq_one_letter_code
_entity_poly.pdbx_strand_id
1 'polypeptide(L)'
;RNKLLIDAIGDWILNNFEXCRINDITNFIVTMATVSYMPSNVNDSFEKILSIINRETIPEVATWVDIVWSLIILGKADNDHVASVLSQXVRKVIEVDDPINVGIHLKILNINGYAKILSDSYSGPKVLDSAPDDLLITLSRKDQSLQSYVQKVLHNFLPPPKYIRENIKTKMGFVVDAEIIVDNLNRPIPVVQYPSNFDVDCPTSLPN
;
A
#
# COMPACT_ATOMS: atom_id res chain seq x y z
N ARG A 1 13.31 -12.14 7.09
CA ARG A 1 12.00 -12.43 7.75
C ARG A 1 12.18 -13.59 8.71
N ASN A 2 11.87 -13.40 9.99
CA ASN A 2 11.96 -14.47 11.00
C ASN A 2 10.56 -15.07 11.21
N LYS A 3 10.21 -16.08 10.41
CA LYS A 3 8.90 -16.72 10.46
C LYS A 3 8.64 -17.39 11.80
N LEU A 4 9.68 -18.03 12.38
CA LEU A 4 9.56 -18.71 13.68
C LEU A 4 9.14 -17.74 14.79
N LEU A 5 9.69 -16.53 14.76
CA LEU A 5 9.32 -15.50 15.75
C LEU A 5 7.85 -15.07 15.56
N ILE A 6 7.43 -14.87 14.32
CA ILE A 6 6.05 -14.46 14.04
C ILE A 6 5.07 -15.58 14.41
N ASP A 7 5.42 -16.85 14.14
CA ASP A 7 4.63 -18.01 14.57
C ASP A 7 4.49 -18.02 16.10
N ALA A 8 5.60 -17.83 16.82
CA ALA A 8 5.59 -17.83 18.29
C ALA A 8 4.73 -16.67 18.85
N ILE A 9 4.81 -15.49 18.26
CA ILE A 9 3.98 -14.35 18.65
C ILE A 9 2.49 -14.66 18.38
N GLY A 10 2.20 -15.22 17.20
CA GLY A 10 0.84 -15.63 16.84
C GLY A 10 0.26 -16.63 17.82
N ASP A 11 1.02 -17.67 18.15
CA ASP A 11 0.63 -18.67 19.14
C ASP A 11 0.33 -18.01 20.50
N TRP A 12 1.24 -17.11 20.92
CA TRP A 12 1.10 -16.45 22.22
C TRP A 12 -0.19 -15.58 22.24
N ILE A 13 -0.43 -14.79 21.18
CA ILE A 13 -1.61 -13.93 21.08
C ILE A 13 -2.89 -14.77 21.12
N LEU A 14 -2.95 -15.86 20.35
CA LEU A 14 -4.17 -16.69 20.30
C LEU A 14 -4.44 -17.35 21.66
N ASN A 15 -3.38 -17.79 22.36
CA ASN A 15 -3.51 -18.44 23.67
C ASN A 15 -3.83 -17.44 24.79
N ASN A 16 -3.51 -16.16 24.61
CA ASN A 16 -3.69 -15.11 25.62
C ASN A 16 -4.62 -13.97 25.12
N PHE A 17 -5.50 -14.29 24.19
CA PHE A 17 -6.29 -13.30 23.45
C PHE A 17 -7.03 -12.33 24.36
N GLU A 18 -7.65 -12.85 25.42
CA GLU A 18 -8.42 -12.05 26.38
C GLU A 18 -7.59 -11.06 27.21
N UNK A 19 -6.36 -11.28 27.10
CA UNK A 19 -5.50 -10.52 27.75
C UNK A 19 -4.81 -9.53 26.99
N CYS A 20 -4.89 -9.71 25.81
CA CYS A 20 -4.21 -8.79 24.88
C CYS A 20 -4.94 -7.46 24.81
N ARG A 21 -4.18 -6.38 24.83
CA ARG A 21 -4.74 -5.05 24.55
C ARG A 21 -4.97 -4.93 23.03
N ILE A 22 -5.91 -4.08 22.65
CA ILE A 22 -6.19 -3.83 21.23
C ILE A 22 -4.92 -3.42 20.46
N ASN A 23 -4.04 -2.63 21.09
CA ASN A 23 -2.79 -2.19 20.46
C ASN A 23 -1.82 -3.34 20.19
N ASP A 24 -1.80 -4.37 21.05
CA ASP A 24 -0.94 -5.54 20.83
C ASP A 24 -1.39 -6.29 19.57
N ILE A 25 -2.70 -6.44 19.42
CA ILE A 25 -3.30 -7.14 18.27
C ILE A 25 -3.13 -6.31 16.98
N THR A 26 -3.40 -5.00 17.01
CA THR A 26 -3.25 -4.14 15.84
C THR A 26 -1.79 -4.06 15.38
N ASN A 27 -0.85 -3.95 16.31
CA ASN A 27 0.58 -3.96 15.98
C ASN A 27 1.01 -5.28 15.35
N PHE A 28 0.44 -6.40 15.82
CA PHE A 28 0.73 -7.70 15.23
C PHE A 28 0.19 -7.82 13.80
N ILE A 29 -1.03 -7.31 13.55
CA ILE A 29 -1.63 -7.27 12.20
C ILE A 29 -0.71 -6.47 11.24
N VAL A 30 -0.28 -5.28 11.67
CA VAL A 30 0.60 -4.42 10.85
C VAL A 30 1.94 -5.11 10.60
N THR A 31 2.48 -5.80 11.61
CA THR A 31 3.74 -6.54 11.48
C THR A 31 3.61 -7.65 10.45
N MET A 32 2.55 -8.48 10.54
CA MET A 32 2.30 -9.55 9.56
C MET A 32 2.20 -9.00 8.13
N ALA A 33 1.48 -7.89 7.95
CA ALA A 33 1.34 -7.25 6.64
C ALA A 33 2.69 -6.74 6.12
N THR A 34 3.46 -6.08 7.00
CA THR A 34 4.77 -5.50 6.62
C THR A 34 5.75 -6.56 6.14
N VAL A 35 5.74 -7.75 6.78
CA VAL A 35 6.62 -8.84 6.37
C VAL A 35 5.97 -9.78 5.35
N SER A 36 4.71 -9.53 5.00
CA SER A 36 3.91 -10.35 4.07
C SER A 36 3.91 -11.83 4.49
N TYR A 37 3.61 -12.06 5.78
CA TYR A 37 3.56 -13.42 6.32
C TYR A 37 2.51 -13.50 7.44
N MET A 38 1.66 -14.50 7.37
CA MET A 38 0.65 -14.79 8.39
C MET A 38 0.76 -16.27 8.79
N PRO A 39 0.97 -16.59 10.08
CA PRO A 39 0.96 -17.97 10.53
C PRO A 39 -0.35 -18.68 10.21
N SER A 40 -0.31 -19.97 9.90
CA SER A 40 -1.49 -20.74 9.52
C SER A 40 -2.55 -20.77 10.63
N ASN A 41 -2.12 -20.94 11.89
CA ASN A 41 -3.04 -20.94 13.05
C ASN A 41 -3.73 -19.58 13.23
N VAL A 42 -3.00 -18.47 12.96
CA VAL A 42 -3.58 -17.11 12.99
C VAL A 42 -4.58 -16.95 11.85
N ASN A 43 -4.23 -17.44 10.64
CA ASN A 43 -5.13 -17.41 9.49
C ASN A 43 -6.44 -18.17 9.80
N ASP A 44 -6.34 -19.35 10.41
CA ASP A 44 -7.49 -20.19 10.75
C ASP A 44 -8.38 -19.53 11.81
N SER A 45 -7.81 -18.67 12.67
CA SER A 45 -8.50 -18.03 13.79
C SER A 45 -8.78 -16.54 13.52
N PHE A 46 -8.59 -16.06 12.29
CA PHE A 46 -8.61 -14.62 11.99
C PHE A 46 -9.96 -13.98 12.25
N GLU A 47 -11.05 -14.71 12.14
CA GLU A 47 -12.40 -14.20 12.45
C GLU A 47 -12.49 -13.72 13.91
N LYS A 48 -11.81 -14.41 14.82
CA LYS A 48 -11.74 -13.98 16.23
C LYS A 48 -11.04 -12.62 16.36
N ILE A 49 -9.96 -12.42 15.61
CA ILE A 49 -9.23 -11.14 15.55
C ILE A 49 -10.13 -10.05 14.96
N LEU A 50 -10.79 -10.33 13.82
CA LEU A 50 -11.68 -9.38 13.17
C LEU A 50 -12.86 -8.94 14.05
N SER A 51 -13.33 -9.83 14.94
CA SER A 51 -14.49 -9.50 15.78
C SER A 51 -14.26 -8.29 16.70
N ILE A 52 -13.01 -7.98 17.02
CA ILE A 52 -12.67 -6.83 17.89
C ILE A 52 -12.10 -5.64 17.11
N ILE A 53 -11.89 -5.76 15.79
CA ILE A 53 -11.28 -4.73 14.94
C ILE A 53 -12.40 -3.92 14.28
N ASN A 54 -12.65 -2.73 14.80
CA ASN A 54 -13.66 -1.83 14.24
C ASN A 54 -13.38 -0.37 14.66
N ARG A 55 -14.16 0.59 14.13
CA ARG A 55 -13.94 2.01 14.37
C ARG A 55 -14.22 2.45 15.82
N GLU A 56 -14.98 1.67 16.58
CA GLU A 56 -15.22 1.97 18.00
C GLU A 56 -14.00 1.61 18.85
N THR A 57 -13.38 0.47 18.54
CA THR A 57 -12.17 0.02 19.24
C THR A 57 -10.91 0.74 18.73
N ILE A 58 -10.94 1.24 17.48
CA ILE A 58 -9.81 1.96 16.86
C ILE A 58 -10.32 3.30 16.32
N PRO A 59 -10.53 4.29 17.18
CA PRO A 59 -11.10 5.58 16.75
C PRO A 59 -10.10 6.49 16.03
N GLU A 60 -8.79 6.28 16.22
CA GLU A 60 -7.76 7.11 15.58
C GLU A 60 -7.65 6.77 14.09
N VAL A 61 -7.82 7.80 13.23
CA VAL A 61 -7.91 7.63 11.78
C VAL A 61 -6.63 7.02 11.20
N ALA A 62 -5.46 7.51 11.63
CA ALA A 62 -4.18 7.01 11.09
C ALA A 62 -4.02 5.51 11.38
N THR A 63 -4.29 5.10 12.60
CA THR A 63 -4.24 3.69 13.00
C THR A 63 -5.24 2.86 12.21
N TRP A 64 -6.45 3.39 12.00
CA TRP A 64 -7.48 2.68 11.22
C TRP A 64 -7.04 2.47 9.77
N VAL A 65 -6.44 3.50 9.14
CA VAL A 65 -5.90 3.37 7.78
C VAL A 65 -4.81 2.30 7.72
N ASP A 66 -3.91 2.28 8.72
CA ASP A 66 -2.84 1.27 8.82
C ASP A 66 -3.43 -0.14 8.91
N ILE A 67 -4.49 -0.31 9.70
CA ILE A 67 -5.14 -1.61 9.88
C ILE A 67 -5.83 -2.05 8.58
N VAL A 68 -6.62 -1.18 7.95
CA VAL A 68 -7.32 -1.56 6.71
C VAL A 68 -6.33 -1.88 5.60
N TRP A 69 -5.26 -1.06 5.47
CA TRP A 69 -4.17 -1.34 4.52
C TRP A 69 -3.56 -2.73 4.79
N SER A 70 -3.31 -3.04 6.06
CA SER A 70 -2.75 -4.33 6.48
C SER A 70 -3.70 -5.49 6.18
N LEU A 71 -4.99 -5.31 6.45
CA LEU A 71 -6.01 -6.33 6.13
C LEU A 71 -6.07 -6.62 4.63
N ILE A 72 -5.91 -5.59 3.79
CA ILE A 72 -5.84 -5.77 2.32
C ILE A 72 -4.64 -6.65 1.95
N ILE A 73 -3.46 -6.34 2.48
CA ILE A 73 -2.24 -7.10 2.18
C ILE A 73 -2.37 -8.56 2.63
N LEU A 74 -3.03 -8.78 3.77
CA LEU A 74 -3.24 -10.13 4.33
C LEU A 74 -4.41 -10.87 3.68
N GLY A 75 -5.16 -10.23 2.78
CA GLY A 75 -6.33 -10.83 2.13
C GLY A 75 -7.53 -10.98 3.06
N LYS A 76 -7.65 -10.12 4.08
CA LYS A 76 -8.68 -10.19 5.13
C LYS A 76 -9.62 -8.98 5.14
N ALA A 77 -9.42 -8.00 4.26
CA ALA A 77 -10.31 -6.85 4.18
C ALA A 77 -11.59 -7.19 3.43
N ASP A 78 -12.69 -6.60 3.85
CA ASP A 78 -13.96 -6.65 3.12
C ASP A 78 -14.31 -5.26 2.59
N ASN A 79 -15.43 -5.15 1.86
CA ASN A 79 -15.88 -3.90 1.26
C ASN A 79 -16.21 -2.82 2.30
N ASP A 80 -16.67 -3.20 3.49
CA ASP A 80 -16.98 -2.25 4.56
C ASP A 80 -15.69 -1.63 5.13
N HIS A 81 -14.64 -2.43 5.30
CA HIS A 81 -13.33 -1.93 5.68
C HIS A 81 -12.84 -0.86 4.67
N VAL A 82 -12.89 -1.19 3.39
CA VAL A 82 -12.45 -0.29 2.31
C VAL A 82 -13.29 1.00 2.30
N ALA A 83 -14.62 0.86 2.35
CA ALA A 83 -15.54 1.99 2.32
C ALA A 83 -15.32 2.93 3.51
N SER A 84 -15.02 2.38 4.69
CA SER A 84 -14.80 3.18 5.90
C SER A 84 -13.59 4.11 5.77
N VAL A 85 -12.54 3.70 5.03
CA VAL A 85 -11.34 4.52 4.80
C VAL A 85 -11.59 5.54 3.70
N LEU A 86 -12.28 5.14 2.64
CA LEU A 86 -12.50 6.04 1.48
C LEU A 86 -13.64 7.03 1.68
N SER A 87 -14.26 7.04 2.87
CA SER A 87 -15.33 7.98 3.23
C SER A 87 -14.81 9.42 3.38
N GLN A 88 -15.72 10.37 3.22
CA GLN A 88 -15.38 11.79 3.38
C GLN A 88 -14.73 12.18 4.70
N UNK A 89 -14.95 11.42 5.55
CA UNK A 89 -14.48 11.64 6.72
C UNK A 89 -13.08 11.55 6.87
N VAL A 90 -12.76 10.61 6.41
CA VAL A 90 -11.32 10.33 6.42
C VAL A 90 -10.58 11.34 5.54
N ARG A 91 -11.15 11.70 4.40
CA ARG A 91 -10.53 12.69 3.50
C ARG A 91 -10.25 14.02 4.20
N LYS A 92 -11.19 14.51 5.01
CA LYS A 92 -11.05 15.80 5.71
C LYS A 92 -9.88 15.82 6.69
N VAL A 93 -9.55 14.68 7.29
CA VAL A 93 -8.42 14.57 8.23
C VAL A 93 -7.08 14.70 7.49
N ILE A 94 -7.08 14.37 6.20
CA ILE A 94 -5.87 14.25 5.39
C ILE A 94 -5.54 15.55 4.65
N GLU A 95 -6.49 16.49 4.57
CA GLU A 95 -6.32 17.76 3.85
C GLU A 95 -5.37 18.74 4.56
N VAL A 96 -4.83 18.37 5.72
CA VAL A 96 -3.87 19.20 6.44
C VAL A 96 -2.46 18.87 5.94
N ASP A 97 -1.78 19.90 5.53
CA ASP A 97 -0.42 19.87 4.95
C ASP A 97 0.62 19.51 6.03
N ASP A 98 0.57 18.28 6.54
CA ASP A 98 1.45 17.78 7.58
C ASP A 98 2.35 16.67 6.98
N PRO A 99 3.68 16.83 7.04
CA PRO A 99 4.61 15.79 6.57
C PRO A 99 4.39 14.41 7.19
N ILE A 100 3.83 14.35 8.38
CA ILE A 100 3.52 13.10 9.08
C ILE A 100 2.46 12.30 8.30
N ASN A 101 1.62 12.98 7.52
CA ASN A 101 0.51 12.34 6.80
C ASN A 101 0.89 11.71 5.45
N VAL A 102 2.15 11.84 4.99
CA VAL A 102 2.59 11.28 3.70
C VAL A 102 2.39 9.77 3.64
N GLY A 103 2.79 9.06 4.70
CA GLY A 103 2.61 7.60 4.77
C GLY A 103 1.14 7.19 4.75
N ILE A 104 0.28 7.95 5.40
CA ILE A 104 -1.17 7.73 5.42
C ILE A 104 -1.74 7.97 4.02
N HIS A 105 -1.34 9.06 3.35
CA HIS A 105 -1.76 9.36 1.98
C HIS A 105 -1.43 8.21 1.03
N LEU A 106 -0.20 7.68 1.11
CA LEU A 106 0.24 6.54 0.28
C LEU A 106 -0.63 5.31 0.54
N LYS A 107 -0.94 5.02 1.80
CA LYS A 107 -1.80 3.88 2.15
C LYS A 107 -3.23 4.07 1.62
N ILE A 108 -3.76 5.29 1.69
CA ILE A 108 -5.10 5.59 1.14
C ILE A 108 -5.10 5.43 -0.39
N LEU A 109 -4.04 5.88 -1.07
CA LEU A 109 -3.91 5.66 -2.53
C LEU A 109 -3.86 4.16 -2.85
N ASN A 110 -3.15 3.36 -2.04
CA ASN A 110 -3.15 1.89 -2.17
C ASN A 110 -4.54 1.31 -1.99
N ILE A 111 -5.26 1.74 -0.95
CA ILE A 111 -6.62 1.27 -0.66
C ILE A 111 -7.57 1.66 -1.80
N ASN A 112 -7.44 2.88 -2.32
CA ASN A 112 -8.24 3.33 -3.45
C ASN A 112 -7.93 2.52 -4.73
N GLY A 113 -6.66 2.22 -4.97
CA GLY A 113 -6.25 1.35 -6.08
C GLY A 113 -6.86 -0.05 -5.96
N TYR A 114 -6.84 -0.61 -4.75
CA TYR A 114 -7.49 -1.89 -4.46
C TYR A 114 -8.99 -1.82 -4.76
N ALA A 115 -9.66 -0.74 -4.35
CA ALA A 115 -11.09 -0.53 -4.61
C ALA A 115 -11.39 -0.44 -6.12
N LYS A 116 -10.49 0.15 -6.90
CA LYS A 116 -10.64 0.23 -8.37
C LYS A 116 -10.47 -1.14 -9.04
N ILE A 117 -9.55 -1.95 -8.52
CA ILE A 117 -9.30 -3.31 -9.02
C ILE A 117 -10.51 -4.21 -8.72
N LEU A 118 -11.14 -4.00 -7.58
CA LEU A 118 -12.37 -4.71 -7.17
C LEU A 118 -13.63 -4.08 -7.75
N SER A 119 -13.52 -3.31 -8.83
CA SER A 119 -14.62 -2.49 -9.36
C SER A 119 -15.91 -3.26 -9.63
N ASP A 120 -15.81 -4.54 -9.96
CA ASP A 120 -16.99 -5.38 -10.26
C ASP A 120 -17.77 -5.78 -9.00
N SER A 121 -17.13 -5.75 -7.82
CA SER A 121 -17.75 -6.14 -6.55
C SER A 121 -17.84 -5.00 -5.54
N TYR A 122 -17.09 -3.91 -5.75
CA TYR A 122 -17.03 -2.78 -4.82
C TYR A 122 -17.84 -1.59 -5.35
N SER A 123 -18.88 -1.22 -4.64
CA SER A 123 -19.77 -0.09 -5.01
C SER A 123 -19.68 1.09 -4.03
N GLY A 124 -18.76 1.05 -3.07
CA GLY A 124 -18.58 2.09 -2.07
C GLY A 124 -17.85 3.33 -2.59
N PRO A 125 -17.55 4.27 -1.69
CA PRO A 125 -16.83 5.49 -2.04
C PRO A 125 -15.47 5.23 -2.68
N LYS A 126 -15.11 6.06 -3.66
CA LYS A 126 -13.77 6.05 -4.29
C LYS A 126 -13.22 7.47 -4.25
N VAL A 127 -11.90 7.60 -4.14
CA VAL A 127 -11.25 8.89 -4.31
C VAL A 127 -11.38 9.26 -5.79
N LEU A 128 -11.85 10.47 -6.06
CA LEU A 128 -12.09 10.92 -7.43
C LEU A 128 -10.79 10.90 -8.26
N ASP A 129 -10.94 10.49 -9.50
CA ASP A 129 -9.82 10.44 -10.46
C ASP A 129 -9.26 11.84 -10.77
N SER A 130 -10.03 12.88 -10.39
CA SER A 130 -9.63 14.28 -10.52
C SER A 130 -8.97 14.82 -9.24
N ALA A 131 -8.37 13.97 -8.41
CA ALA A 131 -7.50 14.48 -7.35
C ALA A 131 -6.47 15.38 -8.00
N PRO A 132 -6.36 16.64 -7.57
CA PRO A 132 -5.47 17.59 -8.25
C PRO A 132 -4.03 17.08 -8.24
N ASP A 133 -3.27 17.49 -9.25
CA ASP A 133 -1.84 17.20 -9.35
C ASP A 133 -1.07 17.63 -8.08
N ASP A 134 -1.69 18.46 -7.26
CA ASP A 134 -1.16 18.96 -5.98
C ASP A 134 -1.08 17.88 -4.89
N LEU A 135 -1.74 16.72 -5.09
CA LEU A 135 -1.55 15.55 -4.22
C LEU A 135 -0.30 14.74 -4.59
N LEU A 136 0.50 15.25 -5.52
CA LEU A 136 1.83 14.71 -5.73
C LEU A 136 2.61 14.91 -4.44
N ILE A 137 2.89 13.79 -3.78
CA ILE A 137 3.57 13.78 -2.50
C ILE A 137 4.89 14.54 -2.64
N THR A 138 4.99 15.67 -1.95
CA THR A 138 6.24 16.42 -1.91
C THR A 138 7.25 15.62 -1.11
N LEU A 139 8.21 15.04 -1.82
CA LEU A 139 9.28 14.27 -1.17
C LEU A 139 10.06 15.20 -0.23
N SER A 140 10.49 14.66 0.89
CA SER A 140 11.42 15.37 1.77
C SER A 140 12.72 15.68 1.03
N ARG A 141 13.49 16.66 1.50
CA ARG A 141 14.79 16.99 0.90
C ARG A 141 15.72 15.77 0.83
N LYS A 142 15.69 14.93 1.86
CA LYS A 142 16.48 13.70 1.91
C LYS A 142 16.06 12.73 0.83
N ASP A 143 14.75 12.56 0.65
CA ASP A 143 14.20 11.65 -0.36
C ASP A 143 14.48 12.17 -1.77
N GLN A 144 14.39 13.50 -1.99
CA GLN A 144 14.73 14.14 -3.26
C GLN A 144 16.22 13.94 -3.61
N SER A 145 17.10 14.05 -2.61
CA SER A 145 18.53 13.81 -2.81
C SER A 145 18.81 12.37 -3.19
N LEU A 146 18.15 11.42 -2.52
CA LEU A 146 18.29 10.00 -2.83
C LEU A 146 17.77 9.71 -4.24
N GLN A 147 16.58 10.23 -4.58
CA GLN A 147 15.98 10.07 -5.90
C GLN A 147 16.93 10.58 -7.00
N SER A 148 17.45 11.81 -6.83
CA SER A 148 18.38 12.42 -7.80
C SER A 148 19.66 11.60 -7.95
N TYR A 149 20.20 11.09 -6.86
CA TYR A 149 21.39 10.23 -6.88
C TYR A 149 21.11 8.94 -7.65
N VAL A 150 20.01 8.27 -7.34
CA VAL A 150 19.65 7.00 -8.00
C VAL A 150 19.42 7.22 -9.49
N GLN A 151 18.69 8.29 -9.88
CA GLN A 151 18.46 8.63 -11.28
C GLN A 151 19.78 8.87 -12.02
N LYS A 152 20.69 9.62 -11.41
CA LYS A 152 22.01 9.91 -12.00
C LYS A 152 22.80 8.62 -12.26
N VAL A 153 22.76 7.69 -11.31
CA VAL A 153 23.43 6.39 -11.48
C VAL A 153 22.75 5.59 -12.60
N LEU A 154 21.42 5.53 -12.59
CA LEU A 154 20.66 4.80 -13.62
C LEU A 154 20.94 5.35 -15.01
N HIS A 155 21.00 6.69 -15.19
CA HIS A 155 21.27 7.31 -16.51
C HIS A 155 22.62 6.91 -17.07
N ASN A 156 23.60 6.63 -16.21
CA ASN A 156 24.92 6.17 -16.68
C ASN A 156 24.87 4.77 -17.28
N PHE A 157 23.97 3.91 -16.79
CA PHE A 157 23.83 2.53 -17.26
C PHE A 157 22.71 2.37 -18.28
N LEU A 158 21.65 3.18 -18.14
CA LEU A 158 20.41 3.06 -18.89
C LEU A 158 20.01 4.43 -19.44
N PRO A 159 20.64 4.90 -20.53
CA PRO A 159 20.38 6.25 -21.01
C PRO A 159 18.91 6.49 -21.36
N PRO A 160 18.30 7.56 -20.80
CA PRO A 160 16.97 7.95 -21.22
C PRO A 160 17.01 8.57 -22.62
N PRO A 161 15.92 8.57 -23.39
CA PRO A 161 14.63 7.92 -23.09
C PRO A 161 14.59 6.47 -23.57
N LYS A 162 15.69 5.94 -24.07
CA LYS A 162 15.70 4.63 -24.75
C LYS A 162 15.43 3.46 -23.80
N TYR A 163 16.06 3.45 -22.63
CA TYR A 163 16.01 2.30 -21.71
C TYR A 163 15.26 2.58 -20.42
N ILE A 164 14.80 3.82 -20.22
CA ILE A 164 14.15 4.22 -18.97
C ILE A 164 13.03 5.23 -19.25
N ARG A 165 11.90 5.04 -18.59
CA ARG A 165 10.84 6.05 -18.47
C ARG A 165 10.84 6.57 -17.05
N GLU A 166 10.61 7.86 -16.88
CA GLU A 166 10.68 8.50 -15.56
C GLU A 166 9.39 9.26 -15.25
N ASN A 167 9.12 9.40 -13.95
CA ASN A 167 8.00 10.19 -13.42
C ASN A 167 6.65 9.77 -14.03
N ILE A 168 6.41 8.45 -14.04
CA ILE A 168 5.23 7.87 -14.67
C ILE A 168 4.05 7.97 -13.71
N LYS A 169 3.02 8.70 -14.10
CA LYS A 169 1.76 8.77 -13.34
C LYS A 169 0.97 7.48 -13.57
N THR A 170 0.56 6.86 -12.48
CA THR A 170 -0.25 5.63 -12.53
C THR A 170 -1.73 5.96 -12.35
N LYS A 171 -2.59 5.09 -12.84
CA LYS A 171 -4.04 5.18 -12.61
C LYS A 171 -4.44 5.13 -11.13
N MET A 172 -3.58 4.56 -10.30
CA MET A 172 -3.83 4.47 -8.86
C MET A 172 -3.52 5.76 -8.11
N GLY A 173 -2.91 6.76 -8.80
CA GLY A 173 -2.54 8.04 -8.21
C GLY A 173 -1.11 8.12 -7.70
N PHE A 174 -0.29 7.09 -7.96
CA PHE A 174 1.14 7.12 -7.64
C PHE A 174 1.94 7.69 -8.80
N VAL A 175 3.11 8.25 -8.46
CA VAL A 175 4.15 8.53 -9.44
C VAL A 175 5.26 7.50 -9.24
N VAL A 176 5.56 6.74 -10.29
CA VAL A 176 6.68 5.79 -10.30
C VAL A 176 7.92 6.54 -10.77
N ASP A 177 8.99 6.48 -9.99
CA ASP A 177 10.22 7.24 -10.28
C ASP A 177 10.86 6.81 -11.60
N ALA A 178 10.90 5.50 -11.85
CA ALA A 178 11.53 4.96 -13.08
C ALA A 178 10.94 3.59 -13.43
N GLU A 179 10.74 3.36 -14.72
CA GLU A 179 10.35 2.07 -15.29
C GLU A 179 11.45 1.60 -16.24
N ILE A 180 11.91 0.38 -16.05
CA ILE A 180 12.91 -0.30 -16.85
C ILE A 180 12.32 -1.64 -17.27
N ILE A 181 12.54 -2.03 -18.51
CA ILE A 181 12.09 -3.35 -18.99
C ILE A 181 13.32 -4.22 -19.19
N VAL A 182 13.26 -5.45 -18.71
CA VAL A 182 14.34 -6.41 -18.85
C VAL A 182 13.85 -7.68 -19.53
N ASP A 183 14.73 -8.37 -20.23
CA ASP A 183 14.43 -9.67 -20.84
C ASP A 183 14.55 -10.81 -19.80
N ASN A 184 14.34 -12.04 -20.24
CA ASN A 184 14.41 -13.22 -19.38
C ASN A 184 15.78 -13.47 -18.76
N LEU A 185 16.82 -12.78 -19.25
CA LEU A 185 18.18 -12.85 -18.73
C LEU A 185 18.56 -11.62 -17.91
N ASN A 186 17.55 -10.82 -17.54
CA ASN A 186 17.72 -9.56 -16.78
C ASN A 186 18.54 -8.51 -17.52
N ARG A 187 18.52 -8.52 -18.87
CA ARG A 187 19.22 -7.51 -19.66
C ARG A 187 18.22 -6.41 -20.06
N PRO A 188 18.59 -5.13 -19.89
CA PRO A 188 17.69 -4.04 -20.29
C PRO A 188 17.38 -4.05 -21.78
N ILE A 189 16.11 -3.83 -22.11
CA ILE A 189 15.65 -3.70 -23.48
C ILE A 189 14.97 -2.33 -23.67
N PRO A 190 14.95 -1.78 -24.90
CA PRO A 190 14.41 -0.44 -25.13
C PRO A 190 12.93 -0.34 -24.74
N VAL A 191 12.63 0.57 -23.82
CA VAL A 191 11.27 0.76 -23.29
C VAL A 191 10.30 1.27 -24.36
N VAL A 192 10.81 1.96 -25.38
CA VAL A 192 9.97 2.52 -26.46
C VAL A 192 9.24 1.45 -27.28
N GLN A 193 9.70 0.20 -27.22
CA GLN A 193 9.10 -0.92 -27.95
C GLN A 193 7.89 -1.52 -27.24
N TYR A 194 7.64 -1.12 -26.00
CA TYR A 194 6.61 -1.72 -25.16
C TYR A 194 5.76 -0.62 -24.50
N PRO A 195 4.45 -0.83 -24.37
CA PRO A 195 3.63 0.09 -23.58
C PRO A 195 4.05 0.04 -22.11
N SER A 196 3.86 1.13 -21.38
CA SER A 196 4.13 1.14 -19.94
C SER A 196 3.13 0.22 -19.23
N ASN A 197 3.62 -0.59 -18.30
CA ASN A 197 2.78 -1.41 -17.45
C ASN A 197 1.94 -0.57 -16.48
N PHE A 198 2.29 0.69 -16.31
CA PHE A 198 1.61 1.61 -15.39
C PHE A 198 0.66 2.54 -16.13
N ASP A 199 0.70 2.54 -17.44
CA ASP A 199 -0.15 3.42 -18.25
C ASP A 199 -1.58 2.91 -18.34
N VAL A 200 -2.46 3.79 -18.72
CA VAL A 200 -3.89 3.86 -18.41
C VAL A 200 -4.74 2.69 -18.89
N ASP A 201 -4.30 1.91 -19.84
CA ASP A 201 -5.16 0.93 -20.51
C ASP A 201 -4.79 -0.54 -20.26
N CYS A 202 -3.82 -0.80 -19.38
CA CYS A 202 -3.43 -2.19 -19.11
C CYS A 202 -4.00 -2.66 -17.77
N PRO A 203 -4.72 -3.78 -17.73
CA PRO A 203 -5.08 -4.37 -16.44
C PRO A 203 -3.79 -4.83 -15.75
N THR A 204 -3.36 -4.04 -14.81
CA THR A 204 -2.14 -4.34 -14.07
C THR A 204 -2.36 -5.52 -13.14
N SER A 205 -1.74 -6.64 -13.45
CA SER A 205 -1.43 -7.59 -12.40
C SER A 205 -0.51 -6.88 -11.42
N LEU A 206 -0.91 -6.84 -10.16
CA LEU A 206 -0.03 -6.33 -9.11
C LEU A 206 1.29 -7.13 -9.17
N PRO A 207 2.45 -6.48 -9.13
CA PRO A 207 3.70 -7.23 -9.07
C PRO A 207 3.75 -8.06 -7.80
N ASN A 208 3.98 -9.35 -7.96
CA ASN A 208 4.15 -10.28 -6.85
C ASN A 208 5.41 -9.96 -6.03
#